data_fd7864b152c668438259623bdbc77d87
#
_entry.id   fd7864b152c668438259623bdbc77d87
#
_cell.length_a   1.000
_cell.length_b   1.000
_cell.length_c   1.000
_cell.angle_alpha   90.00
_cell.angle_beta   90.00
_cell.angle_gamma   90.00
#
_symmetry.space_group_name_H-M   'P 1'
#
loop_
_entity.id
_entity.type
_entity.pdbx_description
1 polymer ?
#
loop_
_entity_poly.entity_id
_entity_poly.type
_entity_poly.pdbx_seq_one_letter_code
_entity_poly.pdbx_strand_id
1 'polypeptide(L)'
;MLTEALPRKANRAAFLESDRIRALDLPQDALLLAHAKSIETAMEAGTNVGVRQACTEFLTATSEFYRTPTCGISVLAARPLRVREEWASELLGDYNPEAMLIRVWMRTAVRKEITSFGTFVSTLCHEFCHHLDFQRFGFPDSWHTRGFYERTAALYHHARGTPPKRLFWVAVPGGRWRIDWPRTNRGV
;
A
#
# COMPACT_ATOMS: atom_id res chain seq x y z
N MET A 1 -2.53 8.97 8.52
CA MET A 1 -3.48 8.36 7.56
C MET A 1 -4.89 8.55 8.07
N LEU A 2 -5.81 8.86 7.19
CA LEU A 2 -7.19 9.17 7.47
C LEU A 2 -8.07 8.31 6.56
N THR A 3 -9.16 7.70 7.08
CA THR A 3 -10.10 6.95 6.24
C THR A 3 -10.94 7.90 5.41
N GLU A 4 -11.52 7.37 4.35
CA GLU A 4 -12.56 8.05 3.61
C GLU A 4 -13.87 8.09 4.40
N ALA A 5 -14.74 9.01 4.01
CA ALA A 5 -16.08 9.09 4.55
C ALA A 5 -16.98 8.04 3.88
N LEU A 6 -18.02 7.60 4.60
CA LEU A 6 -18.99 6.65 4.07
C LEU A 6 -19.64 7.19 2.78
N PRO A 7 -19.55 6.46 1.64
CA PRO A 7 -20.11 6.91 0.38
C PRO A 7 -21.64 6.92 0.37
N ARG A 8 -22.22 7.57 -0.65
CA ARG A 8 -23.66 7.58 -0.87
C ARG A 8 -24.21 6.19 -1.21
N LYS A 9 -25.52 6.00 -1.16
CA LYS A 9 -26.27 4.72 -1.09
C LYS A 9 -25.74 3.56 -1.94
N ALA A 10 -25.35 3.77 -3.20
CA ALA A 10 -24.98 2.67 -4.12
C ALA A 10 -23.79 1.84 -3.63
N ASN A 11 -22.74 2.47 -3.08
CA ASN A 11 -21.49 1.82 -2.70
C ASN A 11 -21.38 1.55 -1.19
N ARG A 12 -22.42 1.89 -0.42
CA ARG A 12 -22.37 1.82 1.06
C ARG A 12 -22.10 0.41 1.58
N ALA A 13 -22.76 -0.59 1.01
CA ALA A 13 -22.58 -1.98 1.45
C ALA A 13 -21.16 -2.48 1.21
N ALA A 14 -20.60 -2.23 0.03
CA ALA A 14 -19.23 -2.61 -0.32
C ALA A 14 -18.19 -1.85 0.54
N PHE A 15 -18.41 -0.57 0.83
CA PHE A 15 -17.55 0.19 1.75
C PHE A 15 -17.54 -0.41 3.16
N LEU A 16 -18.71 -0.75 3.71
CA LEU A 16 -18.81 -1.35 5.04
C LEU A 16 -18.19 -2.75 5.08
N GLU A 17 -18.30 -3.51 3.99
CA GLU A 17 -17.66 -4.80 3.86
C GLU A 17 -16.12 -4.64 3.80
N SER A 18 -15.59 -3.69 3.01
CA SER A 18 -14.16 -3.36 3.01
C SER A 18 -13.67 -2.94 4.40
N ASP A 19 -14.47 -2.16 5.17
CA ASP A 19 -14.10 -1.76 6.54
C ASP A 19 -14.11 -2.93 7.52
N ARG A 20 -14.97 -3.94 7.29
CA ARG A 20 -15.10 -5.14 8.11
C ARG A 20 -13.99 -6.15 7.88
N ILE A 21 -13.52 -6.31 6.62
CA ILE A 21 -12.44 -7.24 6.26
C ILE A 21 -11.10 -6.64 6.69
N ARG A 22 -10.64 -6.99 7.89
CA ARG A 22 -9.41 -6.45 8.50
C ARG A 22 -8.24 -7.41 8.42
N ALA A 23 -8.50 -8.70 8.34
CA ALA A 23 -7.47 -9.73 8.18
C ALA A 23 -7.16 -9.97 6.70
N LEU A 24 -5.93 -10.35 6.43
CA LEU A 24 -5.45 -10.78 5.14
C LEU A 24 -4.71 -12.11 5.34
N ASP A 25 -5.05 -13.12 4.53
CA ASP A 25 -4.27 -14.35 4.50
C ASP A 25 -2.84 -14.02 4.06
N LEU A 26 -1.86 -14.61 4.69
CA LEU A 26 -0.46 -14.35 4.42
C LEU A 26 0.26 -15.68 4.12
N PRO A 27 1.21 -15.73 3.15
CA PRO A 27 1.98 -16.93 2.88
C PRO A 27 2.74 -17.37 4.15
N GLN A 28 2.85 -18.68 4.36
CA GLN A 28 3.54 -19.22 5.54
C GLN A 28 5.06 -19.28 5.38
N ASP A 29 5.55 -19.15 4.15
CA ASP A 29 6.97 -19.16 3.83
C ASP A 29 7.62 -17.77 3.85
N ALA A 30 8.93 -17.73 3.72
CA ALA A 30 9.69 -16.49 3.69
C ALA A 30 9.80 -15.86 2.28
N LEU A 31 9.00 -16.30 1.32
CA LEU A 31 9.13 -15.90 -0.09
C LEU A 31 8.98 -14.38 -0.26
N LEU A 32 7.93 -13.78 0.32
CA LEU A 32 7.72 -12.34 0.23
C LEU A 32 8.81 -11.54 0.94
N LEU A 33 9.35 -12.06 2.04
CA LEU A 33 10.50 -11.45 2.70
C LEU A 33 11.75 -11.47 1.80
N ALA A 34 12.00 -12.58 1.11
CA ALA A 34 13.14 -12.70 0.18
C ALA A 34 13.00 -11.70 -0.98
N HIS A 35 11.81 -11.59 -1.60
CA HIS A 35 11.56 -10.61 -2.65
C HIS A 35 11.65 -9.16 -2.14
N ALA A 36 11.16 -8.87 -0.94
CA ALA A 36 11.31 -7.53 -0.36
C ALA A 36 12.78 -7.17 -0.11
N LYS A 37 13.62 -8.11 0.32
CA LYS A 37 15.08 -7.90 0.43
C LYS A 37 15.75 -7.68 -0.93
N SER A 38 15.30 -8.35 -1.99
CA SER A 38 15.77 -8.08 -3.36
C SER A 38 15.44 -6.65 -3.80
N ILE A 39 14.25 -6.12 -3.42
CA ILE A 39 13.90 -4.71 -3.66
C ILE A 39 14.86 -3.78 -2.88
N GLU A 40 15.17 -4.08 -1.61
CA GLU A 40 16.10 -3.29 -0.79
C GLU A 40 17.47 -3.19 -1.45
N THR A 41 18.05 -4.33 -1.82
CA THR A 41 19.34 -4.40 -2.53
C THR A 41 19.32 -3.62 -3.85
N ALA A 42 18.26 -3.74 -4.64
CA ALA A 42 18.12 -3.01 -5.90
C ALA A 42 17.98 -1.47 -5.68
N MET A 43 17.33 -1.06 -4.60
CA MET A 43 17.23 0.37 -4.23
C MET A 43 18.58 0.93 -3.81
N GLU A 44 19.39 0.16 -3.06
CA GLU A 44 20.75 0.55 -2.68
C GLU A 44 21.65 0.71 -3.90
N ALA A 45 21.51 -0.16 -4.91
CA ALA A 45 22.18 -0.02 -6.20
C ALA A 45 21.73 1.20 -7.02
N GLY A 46 20.59 1.79 -6.68
CA GLY A 46 20.09 3.06 -7.22
C GLY A 46 19.57 3.02 -8.66
N THR A 47 19.33 1.84 -9.24
CA THR A 47 18.88 1.68 -10.64
C THR A 47 17.38 1.41 -10.74
N ASN A 48 16.66 2.24 -11.49
CA ASN A 48 15.22 2.03 -11.70
C ASN A 48 14.89 0.67 -12.34
N VAL A 49 15.77 0.17 -13.21
CA VAL A 49 15.60 -1.12 -13.89
C VAL A 49 15.65 -2.28 -12.90
N GLY A 50 16.66 -2.31 -12.02
CA GLY A 50 16.78 -3.33 -10.98
C GLY A 50 15.64 -3.31 -9.99
N VAL A 51 15.23 -2.10 -9.53
CA VAL A 51 14.08 -1.94 -8.62
C VAL A 51 12.79 -2.41 -9.29
N ARG A 52 12.57 -2.07 -10.58
CA ARG A 52 11.40 -2.54 -11.32
C ARG A 52 11.37 -4.06 -11.43
N GLN A 53 12.50 -4.71 -11.73
CA GLN A 53 12.56 -6.16 -11.83
C GLN A 53 12.22 -6.81 -10.49
N ALA A 54 12.86 -6.40 -9.39
CA ALA A 54 12.59 -6.93 -8.06
C ALA A 54 11.13 -6.70 -7.61
N CYS A 55 10.53 -5.54 -7.93
CA CYS A 55 9.12 -5.30 -7.70
C CYS A 55 8.21 -6.21 -8.54
N THR A 56 8.57 -6.50 -9.80
CA THR A 56 7.82 -7.43 -10.66
C THR A 56 7.78 -8.82 -10.03
N GLU A 57 8.91 -9.32 -9.54
CA GLU A 57 9.00 -10.63 -8.88
C GLU A 57 8.14 -10.67 -7.60
N PHE A 58 8.22 -9.62 -6.76
CA PHE A 58 7.38 -9.48 -5.58
C PHE A 58 5.89 -9.50 -5.92
N LEU A 59 5.47 -8.72 -6.91
CA LEU A 59 4.05 -8.62 -7.31
C LEU A 59 3.56 -9.90 -7.98
N THR A 60 4.41 -10.59 -8.75
CA THR A 60 4.06 -11.89 -9.35
C THR A 60 3.80 -12.92 -8.24
N ALA A 61 4.75 -13.09 -7.31
CA ALA A 61 4.59 -14.03 -6.20
C ALA A 61 3.36 -13.72 -5.33
N THR A 62 3.10 -12.42 -5.08
CA THR A 62 1.95 -12.00 -4.30
C THR A 62 0.63 -12.24 -5.05
N SER A 63 0.59 -11.94 -6.35
CA SER A 63 -0.60 -12.20 -7.20
C SER A 63 -0.90 -13.69 -7.32
N GLU A 64 0.11 -14.53 -7.47
CA GLU A 64 -0.04 -15.99 -7.49
C GLU A 64 -0.62 -16.52 -6.18
N PHE A 65 -0.09 -16.08 -5.04
CA PHE A 65 -0.62 -16.47 -3.73
C PHE A 65 -2.10 -16.12 -3.58
N TYR A 66 -2.51 -14.91 -3.96
CA TYR A 66 -3.90 -14.48 -3.88
C TYR A 66 -4.78 -14.97 -5.04
N ARG A 67 -4.21 -15.65 -6.03
CA ARG A 67 -4.90 -16.13 -7.24
C ARG A 67 -5.63 -15.00 -7.98
N THR A 68 -4.92 -13.88 -8.14
CA THR A 68 -5.37 -12.73 -8.91
C THR A 68 -4.56 -12.59 -10.19
N PRO A 69 -5.04 -11.87 -11.22
CA PRO A 69 -4.21 -11.48 -12.34
C PRO A 69 -2.93 -10.80 -11.86
N THR A 70 -1.81 -11.00 -12.55
CA THR A 70 -0.55 -10.36 -12.18
C THR A 70 -0.65 -8.85 -12.35
N CYS A 71 -0.30 -8.12 -11.29
CA CYS A 71 -0.26 -6.68 -11.29
C CYS A 71 1.04 -6.17 -11.93
N GLY A 72 0.94 -5.27 -12.90
CA GLY A 72 2.08 -4.60 -13.52
C GLY A 72 2.69 -3.53 -12.61
N ILE A 73 3.95 -3.15 -12.89
CA ILE A 73 4.67 -2.12 -12.13
C ILE A 73 5.44 -1.15 -13.02
N SER A 74 5.35 0.13 -12.72
CA SER A 74 6.20 1.18 -13.27
C SER A 74 6.94 1.89 -12.13
N VAL A 75 8.26 1.80 -12.14
CA VAL A 75 9.12 2.50 -11.18
C VAL A 75 9.62 3.79 -11.82
N LEU A 76 9.19 4.91 -11.26
CA LEU A 76 9.46 6.25 -11.75
C LEU A 76 10.54 6.95 -10.92
N ALA A 77 11.17 7.98 -11.46
CA ALA A 77 12.28 8.66 -10.79
C ALA A 77 11.80 9.48 -9.58
N ALA A 78 11.37 10.70 -9.77
CA ALA A 78 11.01 11.61 -8.68
C ALA A 78 9.49 11.76 -8.55
N ARG A 79 9.03 11.84 -7.31
CA ARG A 79 7.61 12.04 -6.98
C ARG A 79 7.08 13.35 -7.54
N PRO A 80 5.84 13.38 -8.05
CA PRO A 80 5.16 14.64 -8.32
C PRO A 80 4.90 15.39 -7.01
N LEU A 81 5.29 16.66 -6.96
CA LEU A 81 4.92 17.56 -5.88
C LEU A 81 3.58 18.21 -6.22
N ARG A 82 2.58 17.97 -5.36
CA ARG A 82 1.27 18.63 -5.45
C ARG A 82 1.25 19.79 -4.46
N VAL A 83 1.37 21.00 -4.97
CA VAL A 83 1.30 22.22 -4.15
C VAL A 83 -0.12 22.78 -4.23
N ARG A 84 -0.71 23.08 -3.09
CA ARG A 84 -1.94 23.87 -2.92
C ARG A 84 -1.65 25.02 -1.98
N GLU A 85 -2.49 26.04 -1.95
CA GLU A 85 -2.27 27.29 -1.19
C GLU A 85 -1.89 27.06 0.29
N GLU A 86 -2.45 26.05 0.94
CA GLU A 86 -2.24 25.81 2.36
C GLU A 86 -1.37 24.57 2.68
N TRP A 87 -1.05 23.71 1.70
CA TRP A 87 -0.28 22.50 1.94
C TRP A 87 0.37 21.93 0.68
N ALA A 88 1.47 21.22 0.88
CA ALA A 88 2.13 20.45 -0.15
C ALA A 88 2.10 18.95 0.19
N SER A 89 1.84 18.11 -0.79
CA SER A 89 1.90 16.66 -0.65
C SER A 89 2.66 16.01 -1.78
N GLU A 90 3.32 14.91 -1.49
CA GLU A 90 3.95 14.06 -2.50
C GLU A 90 3.04 12.89 -2.82
N LEU A 91 2.89 12.57 -4.09
CA LEU A 91 2.28 11.31 -4.52
C LEU A 91 3.32 10.20 -4.38
N LEU A 92 3.07 9.23 -3.50
CA LEU A 92 4.00 8.14 -3.22
C LEU A 92 3.87 6.98 -4.19
N GLY A 93 2.64 6.64 -4.56
CA GLY A 93 2.24 5.62 -5.51
C GLY A 93 0.84 5.89 -6.02
N ASP A 94 0.43 5.14 -7.02
CA ASP A 94 -0.96 4.99 -7.44
C ASP A 94 -1.20 3.63 -8.12
N TYR A 95 -2.43 3.18 -8.11
CA TYR A 95 -2.90 2.00 -8.81
C TYR A 95 -3.94 2.37 -9.85
N ASN A 96 -3.77 1.88 -11.08
CA ASN A 96 -4.75 1.99 -12.16
C ASN A 96 -5.48 0.64 -12.31
N PRO A 97 -6.78 0.54 -11.97
CA PRO A 97 -7.51 -0.72 -12.02
C PRO A 97 -7.77 -1.24 -13.44
N GLU A 98 -7.94 -0.36 -14.43
CA GLU A 98 -8.19 -0.75 -15.82
C GLU A 98 -6.93 -1.37 -16.45
N ALA A 99 -5.76 -0.79 -16.19
CA ALA A 99 -4.49 -1.29 -16.66
C ALA A 99 -3.88 -2.36 -15.74
N MET A 100 -4.43 -2.58 -14.57
CA MET A 100 -3.85 -3.38 -13.48
C MET A 100 -2.38 -3.02 -13.23
N LEU A 101 -2.10 -1.72 -13.15
CA LEU A 101 -0.74 -1.17 -13.12
C LEU A 101 -0.54 -0.32 -11.86
N ILE A 102 0.47 -0.67 -11.10
CA ILE A 102 0.99 0.16 -10.00
C ILE A 102 2.07 1.08 -10.53
N ARG A 103 2.05 2.36 -10.12
CA ARG A 103 3.18 3.29 -10.28
C ARG A 103 3.72 3.67 -8.92
N VAL A 104 5.03 3.60 -8.77
CA VAL A 104 5.73 4.03 -7.55
C VAL A 104 6.92 4.91 -7.92
N TRP A 105 7.27 5.84 -7.05
CA TRP A 105 8.39 6.75 -7.28
C TRP A 105 9.53 6.45 -6.32
N MET A 106 10.71 6.25 -6.90
CA MET A 106 11.91 5.88 -6.14
C MET A 106 12.54 7.05 -5.38
N ARG A 107 12.27 8.30 -5.80
CA ARG A 107 12.91 9.50 -5.23
C ARG A 107 11.90 10.50 -4.72
N THR A 108 12.29 11.23 -3.67
CA THR A 108 11.50 12.35 -3.10
C THR A 108 11.29 13.48 -4.13
N ALA A 109 10.21 14.25 -3.98
CA ALA A 109 9.86 15.31 -4.91
C ALA A 109 10.88 16.45 -4.95
N VAL A 110 11.35 16.88 -3.77
CA VAL A 110 12.18 18.09 -3.64
C VAL A 110 13.67 17.74 -3.75
N ARG A 111 14.18 16.92 -2.85
CA ARG A 111 15.62 16.62 -2.76
C ARG A 111 16.12 15.61 -3.78
N LYS A 112 15.21 14.89 -4.47
CA LYS A 112 15.54 13.81 -5.40
C LYS A 112 16.33 12.66 -4.78
N GLU A 113 16.32 12.57 -3.45
CA GLU A 113 16.95 11.48 -2.69
C GLU A 113 16.14 10.19 -2.84
N ILE A 114 16.82 9.05 -2.83
CA ILE A 114 16.15 7.75 -2.80
C ILE A 114 15.31 7.67 -1.52
N THR A 115 14.04 7.32 -1.66
CA THR A 115 13.14 7.15 -0.52
C THR A 115 13.59 5.97 0.35
N SER A 116 13.27 5.98 1.64
CA SER A 116 13.60 4.85 2.50
C SER A 116 12.92 3.57 2.00
N PHE A 117 13.60 2.44 2.13
CA PHE A 117 13.04 1.13 1.79
C PHE A 117 11.69 0.88 2.48
N GLY A 118 11.57 1.23 3.77
CA GLY A 118 10.30 1.10 4.49
C GLY A 118 9.15 1.87 3.86
N THR A 119 9.38 3.12 3.45
CA THR A 119 8.38 3.94 2.75
C THR A 119 8.04 3.34 1.38
N PHE A 120 9.03 2.88 0.63
CA PHE A 120 8.84 2.32 -0.71
C PHE A 120 7.98 1.05 -0.66
N VAL A 121 8.34 0.07 0.20
CA VAL A 121 7.59 -1.18 0.34
C VAL A 121 6.20 -0.94 0.94
N SER A 122 6.08 0.00 1.88
CA SER A 122 4.76 0.39 2.41
C SER A 122 3.83 0.93 1.31
N THR A 123 4.38 1.73 0.39
CA THR A 123 3.63 2.23 -0.77
C THR A 123 3.28 1.07 -1.72
N LEU A 124 4.23 0.21 -2.05
CA LEU A 124 3.99 -0.95 -2.92
C LEU A 124 2.88 -1.86 -2.38
N CYS A 125 2.91 -2.17 -1.08
CA CYS A 125 1.87 -2.97 -0.42
C CYS A 125 0.52 -2.25 -0.40
N HIS A 126 0.51 -0.92 -0.24
CA HIS A 126 -0.70 -0.10 -0.28
C HIS A 126 -1.37 -0.18 -1.66
N GLU A 127 -0.61 0.05 -2.72
CA GLU A 127 -1.14 0.00 -4.08
C GLU A 127 -1.55 -1.43 -4.48
N PHE A 128 -0.84 -2.44 -4.00
CA PHE A 128 -1.26 -3.82 -4.21
C PHE A 128 -2.55 -4.18 -3.44
N CYS A 129 -2.80 -3.59 -2.29
CA CYS A 129 -4.10 -3.76 -1.61
C CYS A 129 -5.26 -3.15 -2.40
N HIS A 130 -5.04 -2.06 -3.16
CA HIS A 130 -6.03 -1.59 -4.14
C HIS A 130 -6.28 -2.64 -5.23
N HIS A 131 -5.23 -3.30 -5.74
CA HIS A 131 -5.40 -4.40 -6.69
C HIS A 131 -6.21 -5.56 -6.09
N LEU A 132 -5.97 -5.95 -4.84
CA LEU A 132 -6.76 -6.99 -4.16
C LEU A 132 -8.22 -6.58 -3.98
N ASP A 133 -8.51 -5.33 -3.67
CA ASP A 133 -9.88 -4.85 -3.51
C ASP A 133 -10.70 -5.08 -4.78
N PHE A 134 -10.15 -4.81 -5.97
CA PHE A 134 -10.81 -5.06 -7.23
C PHE A 134 -10.80 -6.54 -7.63
N GLN A 135 -9.64 -7.19 -7.59
CA GLN A 135 -9.45 -8.49 -8.25
C GLN A 135 -9.79 -9.70 -7.35
N ARG A 136 -9.64 -9.56 -6.03
CA ARG A 136 -9.91 -10.64 -5.09
C ARG A 136 -11.22 -10.46 -4.34
N PHE A 137 -11.51 -9.24 -3.89
CA PHE A 137 -12.74 -8.97 -3.13
C PHE A 137 -13.89 -8.53 -4.02
N GLY A 138 -13.62 -8.15 -5.28
CA GLY A 138 -14.64 -7.75 -6.25
C GLY A 138 -15.37 -6.46 -5.88
N PHE A 139 -14.71 -5.56 -5.14
CA PHE A 139 -15.32 -4.28 -4.81
C PHE A 139 -15.43 -3.39 -6.04
N PRO A 140 -16.52 -2.61 -6.16
CA PRO A 140 -16.71 -1.70 -7.29
C PRO A 140 -15.80 -0.46 -7.24
N ASP A 141 -15.15 -0.25 -6.10
CA ASP A 141 -14.20 0.82 -5.82
C ASP A 141 -13.31 0.40 -4.66
N SER A 142 -12.16 1.03 -4.50
CA SER A 142 -11.21 0.72 -3.43
C SER A 142 -11.03 1.91 -2.50
N TRP A 143 -11.70 1.86 -1.36
CA TRP A 143 -11.72 2.94 -0.37
C TRP A 143 -10.68 2.72 0.73
N HIS A 144 -10.08 3.80 1.17
CA HIS A 144 -9.21 3.81 2.35
C HIS A 144 -10.03 3.66 3.64
N THR A 145 -10.56 2.46 3.88
CA THR A 145 -11.26 2.09 5.11
C THR A 145 -10.27 1.67 6.21
N ARG A 146 -10.74 1.43 7.44
CA ARG A 146 -9.90 0.82 8.49
C ARG A 146 -9.44 -0.57 8.07
N GLY A 147 -10.34 -1.38 7.50
CA GLY A 147 -10.00 -2.70 6.99
C GLY A 147 -8.92 -2.65 5.91
N PHE A 148 -9.01 -1.70 4.96
CA PHE A 148 -7.98 -1.48 3.95
C PHE A 148 -6.60 -1.22 4.59
N TYR A 149 -6.51 -0.28 5.52
CA TYR A 149 -5.23 0.02 6.18
C TYR A 149 -4.70 -1.13 7.03
N GLU A 150 -5.58 -1.90 7.67
CA GLU A 150 -5.15 -3.07 8.45
C GLU A 150 -4.63 -4.19 7.55
N ARG A 151 -5.25 -4.43 6.38
CA ARG A 151 -4.74 -5.35 5.35
C ARG A 151 -3.38 -4.90 4.80
N THR A 152 -3.25 -3.62 4.49
CA THR A 152 -1.99 -3.03 4.04
C THR A 152 -0.88 -3.19 5.09
N ALA A 153 -1.18 -2.91 6.37
CA ALA A 153 -0.20 -3.08 7.44
C ALA A 153 0.21 -4.55 7.62
N ALA A 154 -0.74 -5.48 7.53
CA ALA A 154 -0.46 -6.92 7.63
C ALA A 154 0.51 -7.38 6.52
N LEU A 155 0.21 -7.03 5.26
CA LEU A 155 1.07 -7.37 4.12
C LEU A 155 2.46 -6.73 4.24
N TYR A 156 2.52 -5.45 4.62
CA TYR A 156 3.78 -4.72 4.81
C TYR A 156 4.67 -5.35 5.89
N HIS A 157 4.11 -5.65 7.06
CA HIS A 157 4.87 -6.23 8.15
C HIS A 157 5.35 -7.65 7.81
N HIS A 158 4.51 -8.43 7.12
CA HIS A 158 4.87 -9.75 6.64
C HIS A 158 6.01 -9.70 5.61
N ALA A 159 5.91 -8.86 4.58
CA ALA A 159 6.94 -8.67 3.58
C ALA A 159 8.29 -8.19 4.17
N ARG A 160 8.23 -7.40 5.24
CA ARG A 160 9.41 -6.90 5.95
C ARG A 160 9.97 -7.88 6.99
N GLY A 161 9.30 -8.98 7.30
CA GLY A 161 9.65 -9.86 8.41
C GLY A 161 9.66 -9.15 9.77
N THR A 162 8.82 -8.13 9.95
CA THR A 162 8.70 -7.37 11.18
C THR A 162 7.45 -7.77 11.96
N PRO A 163 7.46 -7.70 13.31
CA PRO A 163 6.26 -8.01 14.09
C PRO A 163 5.04 -7.21 13.60
N PRO A 164 3.87 -7.85 13.46
CA PRO A 164 2.64 -7.14 13.09
C PRO A 164 2.29 -6.08 14.14
N LYS A 165 1.82 -4.92 13.67
CA LYS A 165 1.37 -3.84 14.54
C LYS A 165 -0.14 -3.73 14.50
N ARG A 166 -0.77 -3.72 15.66
CA ARG A 166 -2.17 -3.36 15.80
C ARG A 166 -2.34 -1.88 15.53
N LEU A 167 -3.22 -1.51 14.61
CA LEU A 167 -3.57 -0.12 14.36
C LEU A 167 -4.61 0.35 15.38
N PHE A 168 -4.33 1.45 16.04
CA PHE A 168 -5.28 2.12 16.93
C PHE A 168 -5.96 3.28 16.21
N TRP A 169 -7.27 3.41 16.39
CA TRP A 169 -8.11 4.32 15.63
C TRP A 169 -8.76 5.37 16.53
N VAL A 170 -8.78 6.60 16.08
CA VAL A 170 -9.49 7.71 16.71
C VAL A 170 -10.56 8.21 15.75
N ALA A 171 -11.81 8.30 16.23
CA ALA A 171 -12.90 8.88 15.44
C ALA A 171 -12.64 10.38 15.24
N VAL A 172 -12.94 10.85 14.02
CA VAL A 172 -12.83 12.26 13.65
C VAL A 172 -14.13 12.73 12.96
N PRO A 173 -14.39 14.05 12.86
CA PRO A 173 -15.60 14.55 12.23
C PRO A 173 -15.86 13.98 10.82
N GLY A 174 -17.13 13.83 10.47
CA GLY A 174 -17.57 13.30 9.17
C GLY A 174 -17.58 11.77 9.09
N GLY A 175 -17.62 11.07 10.22
CA GLY A 175 -17.70 9.59 10.26
C GLY A 175 -16.43 8.89 9.78
N ARG A 176 -15.32 9.57 9.84
CA ARG A 176 -14.00 9.08 9.44
C ARG A 176 -13.18 8.65 10.64
N TRP A 177 -12.07 7.95 10.38
CA TRP A 177 -11.13 7.47 11.39
C TRP A 177 -9.71 7.86 11.02
N ARG A 178 -8.92 8.19 12.04
CA ARG A 178 -7.49 8.48 11.90
C ARG A 178 -6.69 7.48 12.71
N ILE A 179 -5.54 7.04 12.18
CA ILE A 179 -4.62 6.19 12.94
C ILE A 179 -3.97 7.04 14.05
N ASP A 180 -4.03 6.55 15.27
CA ASP A 180 -3.28 7.05 16.43
C ASP A 180 -1.86 6.46 16.38
N TRP A 181 -0.95 7.13 15.69
CA TRP A 181 0.42 6.67 15.53
C TRP A 181 1.19 6.56 16.86
N PRO A 182 1.10 7.54 17.79
CA PRO A 182 1.72 7.41 19.11
C PRO A 182 1.31 6.13 19.83
N ARG A 183 0.02 5.81 19.84
CA ARG A 183 -0.52 4.60 20.45
C ARG A 183 -0.14 3.33 19.68
N THR A 184 -0.26 3.35 18.36
CA THR A 184 0.12 2.24 17.46
C THR A 184 1.59 1.87 17.62
N ASN A 185 2.48 2.86 17.75
CA ASN A 185 3.91 2.60 17.90
C ASN A 185 4.30 2.08 19.28
N ARG A 186 3.55 2.42 20.32
CA ARG A 186 3.75 1.86 21.68
C ARG A 186 3.13 0.47 21.85
N GLY A 187 2.16 0.10 21.02
CA GLY A 187 1.45 -1.18 21.10
C GLY A 187 0.40 -1.27 22.21
N VAL A 188 0.03 -0.12 22.81
CA VAL A 188 -0.89 -0.02 23.96
C VAL A 188 -1.93 1.05 23.76
#